data_4129dd58e21f41ff4f9098c4d73bcde1
#
_entry.id   4129dd58e21f41ff4f9098c4d73bcde1
#
_cell.length_a   1.000
_cell.length_b   1.000
_cell.length_c   1.000
_cell.angle_alpha   90.00
_cell.angle_beta   90.00
_cell.angle_gamma   90.00
#
_symmetry.space_group_name_H-M   'P 1'
#
loop_
_entity.id
_entity.type
_entity.pdbx_description
1 polymer ?
#
loop_
_entity_poly.entity_id
_entity_poly.type
_entity_poly.pdbx_seq_one_letter_code
_entity_poly.pdbx_strand_id
1 'polypeptide(L)'
;MLKKRPEPPQPDRIRSIHGSFSWVDHRFLRQGFDRGLTRLEKLLYFVLIAVSNRDGVSFYSDERLWEVLEIRHGHELTGARDELVARDLIAFKDGIYQVLALPPHP
;
A
#
# COMPACT_ATOMS: atom_id res chain seq x y z
N MET A 1 7.07 23.45 -24.64
CA MET A 1 6.82 22.26 -25.46
C MET A 1 5.82 21.34 -24.78
N LEU A 2 4.79 20.98 -25.49
CA LEU A 2 3.78 20.09 -24.97
C LEU A 2 4.24 18.63 -25.04
N LYS A 3 4.23 17.95 -23.92
CA LYS A 3 4.46 16.52 -23.91
C LYS A 3 3.20 15.79 -24.36
N LYS A 4 3.32 14.99 -25.38
CA LYS A 4 2.25 14.09 -25.75
C LYS A 4 2.06 13.03 -24.67
N ARG A 5 0.82 12.76 -24.31
CA ARG A 5 0.50 11.58 -23.53
C ARG A 5 0.82 10.35 -24.35
N PRO A 6 1.48 9.35 -23.77
CA PRO A 6 1.65 8.10 -24.48
C PRO A 6 0.27 7.47 -24.75
N GLU A 7 0.09 6.92 -25.92
CA GLU A 7 -1.14 6.19 -26.23
C GLU A 7 -1.08 4.82 -25.55
N PRO A 8 -2.18 4.36 -24.96
CA PRO A 8 -2.21 3.04 -24.38
C PRO A 8 -2.05 1.98 -25.47
N PRO A 9 -1.22 0.93 -25.26
CA PRO A 9 -1.07 -0.14 -26.24
C PRO A 9 -2.37 -0.83 -26.61
N GLN A 10 -3.35 -0.85 -25.73
CA GLN A 10 -4.67 -1.41 -26.00
C GLN A 10 -5.75 -0.38 -25.66
N PRO A 11 -6.02 0.54 -26.59
CA PRO A 11 -6.98 1.63 -26.32
C PRO A 11 -8.40 1.14 -26.05
N ASP A 12 -8.76 -0.06 -26.50
CA ASP A 12 -10.08 -0.65 -26.26
C ASP A 12 -10.23 -1.22 -24.85
N ARG A 13 -9.16 -1.27 -24.08
CA ARG A 13 -9.15 -1.86 -22.75
C ARG A 13 -8.70 -0.88 -21.67
N ILE A 14 -9.08 0.39 -21.83
CA ILE A 14 -8.85 1.35 -20.76
C ILE A 14 -9.62 0.86 -19.53
N ARG A 15 -8.90 0.69 -18.42
CA ARG A 15 -9.53 0.13 -17.22
C ARG A 15 -10.61 1.06 -16.69
N SER A 16 -11.70 0.45 -16.28
CA SER A 16 -12.72 1.10 -15.49
C SER A 16 -13.10 0.14 -14.36
N ILE A 17 -13.45 0.69 -13.22
CA ILE A 17 -13.72 -0.10 -12.02
C ILE A 17 -15.19 0.09 -11.68
N HIS A 18 -15.96 -1.01 -11.74
CA HIS A 18 -17.40 -0.97 -11.51
C HIS A 18 -17.79 -1.09 -10.04
N GLY A 19 -16.86 -1.45 -9.18
CA GLY A 19 -17.08 -1.53 -7.74
C GLY A 19 -16.24 -0.50 -7.01
N SER A 20 -15.91 -0.82 -5.78
CA SER A 20 -15.00 0.02 -5.01
C SER A 20 -13.56 -0.15 -5.49
N PHE A 21 -12.74 0.81 -5.15
CA PHE A 21 -11.31 0.76 -5.46
C PHE A 21 -10.54 1.53 -4.40
N SER A 22 -9.24 1.26 -4.35
CA SER A 22 -8.31 1.98 -3.51
C SER A 22 -7.31 2.74 -4.38
N TRP A 23 -6.71 3.77 -3.81
CA TRP A 23 -5.76 4.62 -4.53
C TRP A 23 -4.39 4.60 -3.86
N VAL A 24 -3.36 4.80 -4.66
CA VAL A 24 -1.99 4.96 -4.17
C VAL A 24 -1.53 6.37 -4.52
N ASP A 25 -1.04 7.09 -3.52
CA ASP A 25 -0.49 8.44 -3.73
C ASP A 25 0.78 8.33 -4.56
N HIS A 26 0.85 9.07 -5.67
CA HIS A 26 2.02 9.08 -6.54
C HIS A 26 3.30 9.51 -5.80
N ARG A 27 3.16 10.32 -4.75
CA ARG A 27 4.29 10.77 -3.95
C ARG A 27 5.05 9.64 -3.29
N PHE A 28 4.38 8.49 -3.08
CA PHE A 28 5.04 7.35 -2.44
C PHE A 28 6.33 6.98 -3.18
N LEU A 29 6.29 6.91 -4.49
CA LEU A 29 7.48 6.65 -5.31
C LEU A 29 8.20 7.93 -5.71
N ARG A 30 7.47 8.95 -6.15
CA ARG A 30 8.08 10.17 -6.69
C ARG A 30 8.90 10.94 -5.67
N GLN A 31 8.49 10.92 -4.41
CA GLN A 31 9.21 11.63 -3.35
C GLN A 31 10.03 10.72 -2.45
N GLY A 32 10.15 9.43 -2.82
CA GLY A 32 11.05 8.51 -2.16
C GLY A 32 10.60 7.98 -0.81
N PHE A 33 9.30 7.97 -0.53
CA PHE A 33 8.77 7.35 0.70
C PHE A 33 9.06 5.85 0.75
N ASP A 34 9.25 5.22 -0.41
CA ASP A 34 9.56 3.80 -0.53
C ASP A 34 11.01 3.45 -0.24
N ARG A 35 11.90 4.45 -0.21
CA ARG A 35 13.33 4.21 -0.09
C ARG A 35 13.68 3.54 1.23
N GLY A 36 14.48 2.49 1.15
CA GLY A 36 14.92 1.75 2.31
C GLY A 36 13.91 0.73 2.83
N LEU A 37 12.71 0.68 2.27
CA LEU A 37 11.77 -0.39 2.59
C LEU A 37 12.21 -1.70 1.94
N THR A 38 12.06 -2.80 2.67
CA THR A 38 12.26 -4.15 2.11
C THR A 38 11.11 -4.49 1.15
N ARG A 39 11.29 -5.57 0.39
CA ARG A 39 10.22 -6.09 -0.48
C ARG A 39 8.96 -6.41 0.32
N LEU A 40 9.10 -7.07 1.45
CA LEU A 40 7.95 -7.43 2.27
C LEU A 40 7.25 -6.19 2.81
N GLU A 41 8.00 -5.19 3.25
CA GLU A 41 7.42 -3.94 3.72
C GLU A 41 6.62 -3.24 2.63
N LYS A 42 7.16 -3.18 1.42
CA LYS A 42 6.44 -2.61 0.27
C LYS A 42 5.19 -3.40 -0.06
N LEU A 43 5.28 -4.74 -0.07
CA LEU A 43 4.12 -5.59 -0.35
C LEU A 43 3.05 -5.43 0.70
N LEU A 44 3.44 -5.42 1.97
CA LEU A 44 2.47 -5.20 3.05
C LEU A 44 1.77 -3.86 2.88
N TYR A 45 2.51 -2.82 2.58
CA TYR A 45 1.93 -1.50 2.36
C TYR A 45 0.91 -1.53 1.22
N PHE A 46 1.25 -2.10 0.07
CA PHE A 46 0.32 -2.18 -1.05
C PHE A 46 -0.89 -3.07 -0.77
N VAL A 47 -0.72 -4.17 -0.04
CA VAL A 47 -1.86 -5.01 0.36
C VAL A 47 -2.79 -4.24 1.28
N LEU A 48 -2.26 -3.51 2.26
CA LEU A 48 -3.08 -2.71 3.17
C LEU A 48 -3.84 -1.61 2.42
N ILE A 49 -3.25 -1.00 1.42
CA ILE A 49 -3.97 -0.07 0.55
C ILE A 49 -5.08 -0.79 -0.20
N ALA A 50 -4.77 -1.94 -0.79
CA ALA A 50 -5.71 -2.67 -1.65
C ALA A 50 -6.97 -3.12 -0.90
N VAL A 51 -6.84 -3.44 0.39
CA VAL A 51 -7.98 -3.93 1.19
C VAL A 51 -8.65 -2.84 2.01
N SER A 52 -8.13 -1.62 1.99
CA SER A 52 -8.66 -0.52 2.78
C SER A 52 -9.92 0.08 2.16
N ASN A 53 -10.76 0.65 3.02
CA ASN A 53 -11.86 1.48 2.57
C ASN A 53 -11.35 2.88 2.18
N ARG A 54 -12.27 3.80 1.88
CA ARG A 54 -11.90 5.16 1.45
C ARG A 54 -11.13 5.96 2.50
N ASP A 55 -11.28 5.59 3.78
CA ASP A 55 -10.56 6.25 4.88
C ASP A 55 -9.20 5.58 5.17
N GLY A 56 -8.85 4.56 4.38
CA GLY A 56 -7.60 3.82 4.55
C GLY A 56 -7.69 2.70 5.59
N VAL A 57 -8.87 2.37 6.07
CA VAL A 57 -9.06 1.45 7.20
C VAL A 57 -9.34 0.03 6.73
N SER A 58 -8.73 -0.95 7.40
CA SER A 58 -8.98 -2.37 7.13
C SER A 58 -8.81 -3.21 8.41
N PHE A 59 -9.32 -4.45 8.37
CA PHE A 59 -9.34 -5.37 9.50
C PHE A 59 -8.67 -6.70 9.20
N TYR A 60 -7.75 -6.76 8.26
CA TYR A 60 -7.12 -8.02 7.88
C TYR A 60 -6.40 -8.64 9.07
N SER A 61 -6.73 -9.91 9.34
CA SER A 61 -6.07 -10.67 10.40
C SER A 61 -4.63 -11.01 10.01
N ASP A 62 -3.80 -11.31 11.01
CA ASP A 62 -2.43 -11.75 10.75
C ASP A 62 -2.42 -13.01 9.88
N GLU A 63 -3.33 -13.96 10.12
CA GLU A 63 -3.43 -15.19 9.34
C GLU A 63 -3.71 -14.91 7.87
N ARG A 64 -4.63 -13.97 7.58
CA ARG A 64 -4.93 -13.59 6.19
C ARG A 64 -3.73 -12.91 5.53
N LEU A 65 -3.03 -12.06 6.27
CA LEU A 65 -1.83 -11.41 5.74
C LEU A 65 -0.71 -12.42 5.49
N TRP A 66 -0.56 -13.43 6.37
CA TRP A 66 0.41 -14.50 6.14
C TRP A 66 0.12 -15.23 4.82
N GLU A 67 -1.14 -15.54 4.55
CA GLU A 67 -1.55 -16.19 3.30
C GLU A 67 -1.28 -15.30 2.09
N VAL A 68 -1.75 -14.06 2.13
CA VAL A 68 -1.65 -13.14 1.00
C VAL A 68 -0.19 -12.80 0.68
N LEU A 69 0.63 -12.61 1.71
CA LEU A 69 2.04 -12.26 1.56
C LEU A 69 2.97 -13.46 1.47
N GLU A 70 2.42 -14.68 1.61
CA GLU A 70 3.19 -15.92 1.59
C GLU A 70 4.31 -15.93 2.63
N ILE A 71 3.99 -15.43 3.82
CA ILE A 71 4.94 -15.35 4.94
C ILE A 71 5.02 -16.70 5.63
N ARG A 72 6.25 -17.15 5.90
CA ARG A 72 6.50 -18.42 6.58
C ARG A 72 6.65 -18.25 8.09
N HIS A 73 7.10 -17.09 8.53
CA HIS A 73 7.39 -16.84 9.94
C HIS A 73 6.68 -15.57 10.40
N GLY A 74 5.88 -15.69 11.46
CA GLY A 74 5.06 -14.59 11.95
C GLY A 74 5.83 -13.33 12.33
N HIS A 75 7.09 -13.48 12.80
CA HIS A 75 7.91 -12.33 13.15
C HIS A 75 8.24 -11.42 11.94
N GLU A 76 8.20 -11.97 10.72
CA GLU A 76 8.42 -11.17 9.52
C GLU A 76 7.30 -10.15 9.33
N LEU A 77 6.06 -10.55 9.60
CA LEU A 77 4.91 -9.64 9.50
C LEU A 77 5.01 -8.55 10.58
N THR A 78 5.31 -8.93 11.82
CA THR A 78 5.45 -7.97 12.91
C THR A 78 6.53 -6.95 12.61
N GLY A 79 7.68 -7.39 12.12
CA GLY A 79 8.78 -6.50 11.75
C GLY A 79 8.42 -5.54 10.63
N ALA A 80 7.75 -6.05 9.59
CA ALA A 80 7.33 -5.22 8.47
C ALA A 80 6.30 -4.17 8.92
N ARG A 81 5.33 -4.59 9.72
CA ARG A 81 4.32 -3.68 10.28
C ARG A 81 4.97 -2.58 11.12
N ASP A 82 5.87 -2.97 12.00
CA ASP A 82 6.55 -2.02 12.89
C ASP A 82 7.35 -0.99 12.11
N GLU A 83 8.00 -1.39 11.02
CA GLU A 83 8.74 -0.46 10.18
C GLU A 83 7.81 0.54 9.48
N LEU A 84 6.68 0.08 8.96
CA LEU A 84 5.72 0.97 8.31
C LEU A 84 5.10 1.95 9.31
N VAL A 85 4.84 1.50 10.54
CA VAL A 85 4.36 2.38 11.61
C VAL A 85 5.43 3.40 11.96
N ALA A 86 6.68 2.97 12.12
CA ALA A 86 7.79 3.86 12.46
C ALA A 86 8.03 4.95 11.40
N ARG A 87 7.73 4.65 10.14
CA ARG A 87 7.85 5.61 9.04
C ARG A 87 6.61 6.47 8.84
N ASP A 88 5.63 6.34 9.71
CA ASP A 88 4.40 7.13 9.65
C ASP A 88 3.60 6.91 8.36
N LEU A 89 3.70 5.71 7.82
CA LEU A 89 2.95 5.31 6.62
C LEU A 89 1.63 4.64 6.96
N ILE A 90 1.57 3.95 8.10
CA ILE A 90 0.36 3.30 8.59
C ILE A 90 0.22 3.52 10.10
N ALA A 91 -1.00 3.35 10.58
CA ALA A 91 -1.29 3.17 12.00
C ALA A 91 -1.89 1.78 12.20
N PHE A 92 -1.66 1.20 13.38
CA PHE A 92 -2.21 -0.10 13.72
C PHE A 92 -2.58 -0.09 15.19
N LYS A 93 -3.84 -0.43 15.48
CA LYS A 93 -4.33 -0.48 16.85
C LYS A 93 -5.50 -1.45 16.95
N ASP A 94 -5.44 -2.35 17.93
CA ASP A 94 -6.53 -3.28 18.23
C ASP A 94 -7.00 -4.08 17.01
N GLY A 95 -6.06 -4.55 16.20
CA GLY A 95 -6.34 -5.31 14.99
C GLY A 95 -6.79 -4.49 13.80
N ILE A 96 -6.84 -3.16 13.93
CA ILE A 96 -7.29 -2.26 12.87
C ILE A 96 -6.09 -1.57 12.25
N TYR A 97 -5.98 -1.64 10.93
CA TYR A 97 -4.97 -0.91 10.16
C TYR A 97 -5.57 0.36 9.57
N GLN A 98 -4.75 1.37 9.48
CA GLN A 98 -5.08 2.57 8.72
C GLN A 98 -3.88 2.98 7.88
N VAL A 99 -4.08 3.06 6.56
CA VAL A 99 -3.10 3.69 5.68
C VAL A 99 -3.25 5.19 5.83
N LEU A 100 -2.18 5.86 6.20
CA LEU A 100 -2.21 7.29 6.52
C LEU A 100 -1.98 8.13 5.27
N ALA A 101 -2.46 9.37 5.31
CA ALA A 101 -1.99 10.37 4.35
C ALA A 101 -0.47 10.48 4.48
N LEU A 102 0.24 10.61 3.35
CA LEU A 102 1.69 10.72 3.40
C LEU A 102 2.08 12.01 4.13
N PRO A 103 3.11 11.94 5.01
CA PRO A 103 3.62 13.15 5.64
C PRO A 103 4.24 14.09 4.61
N PRO A 104 4.55 15.34 4.99
CA PRO A 104 5.16 16.30 4.04
C PRO A 104 6.48 15.81 3.46
N HIS A 105 7.26 15.05 4.24
CA HIS A 105 8.57 14.53 3.84
C HIS A 105 8.73 13.09 4.31
N PRO A 106 9.49 12.28 3.56
CA PRO A 106 9.84 10.93 4.01
C PRO A 106 10.58 10.91 5.33
#